data_79b8ad48f32935b805287f2fccbc8256
#
_entry.id   79b8ad48f32935b805287f2fccbc8256
#
_cell.length_a   1.000
_cell.length_b   1.000
_cell.length_c   1.000
_cell.angle_alpha   90.00
_cell.angle_beta   90.00
_cell.angle_gamma   90.00
#
_symmetry.space_group_name_H-M   'P 1'
#
loop_
_entity.id
_entity.type
_entity.pdbx_description
1 polymer ?
#
loop_
_entity_poly.entity_id
_entity_poly.type
_entity_poly.pdbx_seq_one_letter_code
_entity_poly.pdbx_strand_id
1 'polypeptide(L)'
;MAAFQDLPQSFRDERIELEQAGIADWNRLRDLSDAELSRLARSGRASPRNLKRLRAIAGLVCDLQLPAPDAALLMHAGIATSAALAASTPERVVQQTGRLERSLGTGRPAVVNLFTARTWIQRARQLRN
;
A
#
# COMPACT_ATOMS: atom_id res chain seq x y z
N MET A 1 5.99 1.38 -16.07
CA MET A 1 4.80 1.19 -15.21
C MET A 1 5.02 -0.03 -14.31
N ALA A 2 4.60 0.06 -13.06
CA ALA A 2 4.77 -1.03 -12.10
C ALA A 2 3.62 -2.03 -12.24
N ALA A 3 3.93 -3.25 -12.69
CA ALA A 3 2.96 -4.33 -12.82
C ALA A 3 2.63 -4.94 -11.45
N PHE A 4 1.57 -5.74 -11.40
CA PHE A 4 1.10 -6.37 -10.16
C PHE A 4 1.96 -7.57 -9.71
N GLN A 5 3.22 -7.62 -10.05
CA GLN A 5 4.07 -8.79 -9.78
C GLN A 5 4.20 -9.11 -8.29
N ASP A 6 4.23 -8.07 -7.45
CA ASP A 6 4.44 -8.22 -6.02
C ASP A 6 3.15 -8.01 -5.22
N LEU A 7 2.00 -8.19 -5.84
CA LEU A 7 0.71 -8.03 -5.16
C LEU A 7 0.58 -9.09 -4.06
N PRO A 8 0.25 -8.69 -2.80
CA PRO A 8 0.09 -9.64 -1.72
C PRO A 8 -0.98 -10.69 -2.01
N GLN A 9 -0.72 -11.93 -1.64
CA GLN A 9 -1.65 -13.05 -1.90
C GLN A 9 -3.00 -12.89 -1.20
N SER A 10 -3.04 -12.14 -0.10
CA SER A 10 -4.30 -11.86 0.61
C SER A 10 -5.32 -11.10 -0.24
N PHE A 11 -4.89 -10.51 -1.36
CA PHE A 11 -5.74 -9.78 -2.29
C PHE A 11 -5.98 -10.54 -3.60
N ARG A 12 -5.92 -11.86 -3.54
CA ARG A 12 -6.03 -12.70 -4.74
C ARG A 12 -7.35 -12.47 -5.51
N ASP A 13 -8.47 -12.41 -4.80
CA ASP A 13 -9.78 -12.23 -5.43
C ASP A 13 -9.90 -10.85 -6.06
N GLU A 14 -9.37 -9.82 -5.39
CA GLU A 14 -9.33 -8.47 -5.92
C GLU A 14 -8.48 -8.37 -7.17
N ARG A 15 -7.35 -9.07 -7.20
CA ARG A 15 -6.48 -9.12 -8.36
C ARG A 15 -7.20 -9.70 -9.58
N ILE A 16 -7.96 -10.78 -9.38
CA ILE A 16 -8.70 -11.41 -10.48
C ILE A 16 -9.70 -10.43 -11.09
N GLU A 17 -10.47 -9.72 -10.24
CA GLU A 17 -11.45 -8.75 -10.74
C GLU A 17 -10.78 -7.58 -11.45
N LEU A 18 -9.66 -7.10 -10.93
CA LEU A 18 -8.89 -6.02 -11.55
C LEU A 18 -8.37 -6.44 -12.93
N GLU A 19 -7.79 -7.61 -13.03
CA GLU A 19 -7.27 -8.13 -14.29
C GLU A 19 -8.37 -8.30 -15.33
N GLN A 20 -9.54 -8.80 -14.93
CA GLN A 20 -10.69 -8.96 -15.83
C GLN A 20 -11.20 -7.60 -16.32
N ALA A 21 -11.03 -6.55 -15.54
CA ALA A 21 -11.41 -5.19 -15.93
C ALA A 21 -10.31 -4.48 -16.74
N GLY A 22 -9.20 -5.16 -17.04
CA GLY A 22 -8.10 -4.58 -17.80
C GLY A 22 -7.18 -3.70 -16.98
N ILE A 23 -7.23 -3.80 -15.66
CA ILE A 23 -6.39 -3.01 -14.75
C ILE A 23 -5.24 -3.91 -14.34
N ALA A 24 -4.05 -3.68 -14.92
CA ALA A 24 -2.91 -4.57 -14.80
C ALA A 24 -1.68 -3.91 -14.16
N ASP A 25 -1.78 -2.66 -13.72
CA ASP A 25 -0.64 -1.97 -13.11
C ASP A 25 -1.08 -1.05 -11.97
N TRP A 26 -0.11 -0.68 -11.13
CA TRP A 26 -0.35 0.13 -9.95
C TRP A 26 -0.83 1.54 -10.28
N ASN A 27 -0.38 2.12 -11.39
CA ASN A 27 -0.77 3.47 -11.79
C ASN A 27 -2.26 3.55 -12.10
N ARG A 28 -2.80 2.58 -12.83
CA ARG A 28 -4.22 2.54 -13.14
C ARG A 28 -5.07 2.30 -11.90
N LEU A 29 -4.58 1.43 -11.00
CA LEU A 29 -5.28 1.16 -9.74
C LEU A 29 -5.34 2.41 -8.86
N ARG A 30 -4.23 3.15 -8.75
CA ARG A 30 -4.19 4.40 -7.99
C ARG A 30 -5.26 5.38 -8.46
N ASP A 31 -5.50 5.44 -9.77
CA ASP A 31 -6.37 6.44 -10.38
C ASP A 31 -7.85 6.05 -10.40
N LEU A 32 -8.21 4.87 -9.88
CA LEU A 32 -9.60 4.44 -9.84
C LEU A 32 -10.42 5.28 -8.87
N SER A 33 -11.63 5.65 -9.30
CA SER A 33 -12.59 6.35 -8.44
C SER A 33 -13.30 5.39 -7.49
N ASP A 34 -13.96 5.94 -6.47
CA ASP A 34 -14.78 5.13 -5.56
C ASP A 34 -15.92 4.42 -6.32
N ALA A 35 -16.50 5.08 -7.33
CA ALA A 35 -17.55 4.47 -8.14
C ALA A 35 -17.02 3.27 -8.93
N GLU A 36 -15.80 3.37 -9.47
CA GLU A 36 -15.18 2.28 -10.19
C GLU A 36 -14.86 1.10 -9.27
N LEU A 37 -14.37 1.37 -8.04
CA LEU A 37 -14.15 0.33 -7.05
C LEU A 37 -15.46 -0.38 -6.67
N SER A 38 -16.55 0.37 -6.52
CA SER A 38 -17.86 -0.18 -6.22
C SER A 38 -18.35 -1.10 -7.34
N ARG A 39 -18.11 -0.73 -8.59
CA ARG A 39 -18.44 -1.58 -9.73
C ARG A 39 -17.69 -2.90 -9.72
N LEU A 40 -16.40 -2.85 -9.42
CA LEU A 40 -15.56 -4.05 -9.33
C LEU A 40 -16.03 -5.00 -8.23
N ALA A 41 -16.59 -4.45 -7.15
CA ALA A 41 -17.06 -5.24 -6.01
C ALA A 41 -18.45 -5.85 -6.22
N ARG A 42 -19.16 -5.52 -7.32
CA ARG A 42 -20.54 -5.98 -7.55
C ARG A 42 -20.68 -7.49 -7.67
N SER A 43 -19.66 -8.16 -8.19
CA SER A 43 -19.68 -9.61 -8.32
C SER A 43 -19.72 -10.33 -6.99
N GLY A 44 -19.36 -9.65 -5.89
CA GLY A 44 -19.23 -10.25 -4.57
C GLY A 44 -17.92 -10.98 -4.35
N ARG A 45 -17.11 -11.17 -5.39
CA ARG A 45 -15.79 -11.82 -5.26
C ARG A 45 -14.78 -10.88 -4.64
N ALA A 46 -14.71 -9.64 -5.10
CA ALA A 46 -13.81 -8.63 -4.56
C ALA A 46 -14.49 -7.84 -3.46
N SER A 47 -13.78 -7.65 -2.35
CA SER A 47 -14.24 -6.87 -1.21
C SER A 47 -14.01 -5.38 -1.47
N PRO A 48 -15.03 -4.49 -1.26
CA PRO A 48 -14.81 -3.04 -1.37
C PRO A 48 -13.68 -2.56 -0.46
N ARG A 49 -13.61 -3.10 0.75
CA ARG A 49 -12.58 -2.77 1.72
C ARG A 49 -11.18 -3.11 1.20
N ASN A 50 -11.02 -4.30 0.63
CA ASN A 50 -9.74 -4.74 0.10
C ASN A 50 -9.35 -3.97 -1.15
N LEU A 51 -10.31 -3.62 -2.02
CA LEU A 51 -10.03 -2.78 -3.18
C LEU A 51 -9.51 -1.41 -2.77
N LYS A 52 -10.09 -0.80 -1.72
CA LYS A 52 -9.60 0.47 -1.19
C LYS A 52 -8.21 0.34 -0.60
N ARG A 53 -7.92 -0.77 0.08
CA ARG A 53 -6.59 -1.05 0.61
C ARG A 53 -5.56 -1.19 -0.50
N LEU A 54 -5.91 -1.90 -1.57
CA LEU A 54 -5.04 -2.03 -2.73
C LEU A 54 -4.79 -0.70 -3.43
N ARG A 55 -5.82 0.15 -3.54
CA ARG A 55 -5.66 1.49 -4.10
C ARG A 55 -4.72 2.33 -3.23
N ALA A 56 -4.80 2.20 -1.91
CA ALA A 56 -3.87 2.88 -1.00
C ALA A 56 -2.43 2.40 -1.21
N ILE A 57 -2.24 1.09 -1.34
CA ILE A 57 -0.92 0.52 -1.65
C ILE A 57 -0.41 1.10 -2.98
N ALA A 58 -1.28 1.16 -3.99
CA ALA A 58 -0.92 1.70 -5.30
C ALA A 58 -0.45 3.15 -5.21
N GLY A 59 -1.12 3.97 -4.38
CA GLY A 59 -0.70 5.35 -4.13
C GLY A 59 0.70 5.42 -3.56
N LEU A 60 1.00 4.59 -2.56
CA LEU A 60 2.34 4.56 -1.95
C LEU A 60 3.40 4.06 -2.93
N VAL A 61 3.09 3.01 -3.69
CA VAL A 61 4.01 2.48 -4.72
C VAL A 61 4.35 3.56 -5.74
N CYS A 62 3.34 4.21 -6.29
CA CYS A 62 3.53 5.17 -7.37
C CYS A 62 4.13 6.49 -6.89
N ASP A 63 3.61 7.03 -5.79
CA ASP A 63 4.01 8.35 -5.30
C ASP A 63 5.40 8.34 -4.69
N LEU A 64 5.76 7.26 -3.99
CA LEU A 64 7.02 7.17 -3.27
C LEU A 64 8.02 6.23 -3.93
N GLN A 65 7.64 5.60 -5.04
CA GLN A 65 8.47 4.62 -5.73
C GLN A 65 8.94 3.50 -4.81
N LEU A 66 8.01 3.02 -3.97
CA LEU A 66 8.28 1.93 -3.04
C LEU A 66 7.99 0.58 -3.68
N PRO A 67 8.75 -0.47 -3.32
CA PRO A 67 8.33 -1.83 -3.64
C PRO A 67 6.98 -2.13 -3.00
N ALA A 68 6.18 -2.95 -3.67
CA ALA A 68 4.83 -3.28 -3.18
C ALA A 68 4.82 -3.87 -1.76
N PRO A 69 5.77 -4.76 -1.37
CA PRO A 69 5.79 -5.25 0.01
C PRO A 69 5.98 -4.15 1.06
N ASP A 70 6.82 -3.15 0.77
CA ASP A 70 7.04 -2.03 1.69
C ASP A 70 5.79 -1.15 1.80
N ALA A 71 5.16 -0.86 0.66
CA ALA A 71 3.91 -0.09 0.62
C ALA A 71 2.79 -0.82 1.38
N ALA A 72 2.69 -2.13 1.22
CA ALA A 72 1.70 -2.94 1.92
C ALA A 72 1.95 -2.92 3.43
N LEU A 73 3.20 -3.00 3.85
CA LEU A 73 3.55 -2.94 5.27
C LEU A 73 3.11 -1.60 5.88
N LEU A 74 3.41 -0.49 5.20
CA LEU A 74 2.98 0.85 5.66
C LEU A 74 1.46 0.93 5.75
N MET A 75 0.75 0.49 4.71
CA MET A 75 -0.71 0.56 4.69
C MET A 75 -1.31 -0.25 5.84
N HIS A 76 -0.86 -1.48 6.05
CA HIS A 76 -1.37 -2.33 7.13
C HIS A 76 -0.99 -1.80 8.51
N ALA A 77 0.09 -1.04 8.62
CA ALA A 77 0.51 -0.41 9.88
C ALA A 77 -0.26 0.88 10.17
N GLY A 78 -1.19 1.27 9.30
CA GLY A 78 -2.02 2.46 9.49
C GLY A 78 -1.49 3.72 8.79
N ILE A 79 -0.43 3.61 7.99
CA ILE A 79 0.14 4.73 7.24
C ILE A 79 -0.20 4.52 5.77
N ALA A 80 -1.43 4.89 5.39
CA ALA A 80 -2.02 4.49 4.11
C ALA A 80 -1.86 5.51 2.99
N THR A 81 -1.30 6.70 3.27
CA THR A 81 -1.12 7.76 2.27
C THR A 81 0.24 8.41 2.40
N SER A 82 0.70 9.02 1.30
CA SER A 82 1.92 9.83 1.35
C SER A 82 1.78 11.02 2.31
N ALA A 83 0.58 11.60 2.40
CA ALA A 83 0.32 12.70 3.34
C ALA A 83 0.47 12.25 4.79
N ALA A 84 -0.07 11.08 5.13
CA ALA A 84 0.07 10.53 6.48
C ALA A 84 1.53 10.24 6.83
N LEU A 85 2.29 9.73 5.86
CA LEU A 85 3.71 9.46 6.04
C LEU A 85 4.48 10.77 6.23
N ALA A 86 4.19 11.79 5.43
CA ALA A 86 4.84 13.11 5.55
C ALA A 86 4.61 13.76 6.92
N ALA A 87 3.45 13.48 7.53
CA ALA A 87 3.09 14.01 8.85
C ALA A 87 3.63 13.15 10.01
N SER A 88 4.26 12.02 9.72
CA SER A 88 4.76 11.10 10.73
C SER A 88 6.19 11.45 11.15
N THR A 89 6.71 10.72 12.14
CA THR A 89 8.11 10.79 12.55
C THR A 89 8.78 9.44 12.27
N PRO A 90 10.12 9.42 12.09
CA PRO A 90 10.82 8.15 11.86
C PRO A 90 10.59 7.13 12.99
N GLU A 91 10.60 7.59 14.23
CA GLU A 91 10.37 6.73 15.41
C GLU A 91 9.00 6.10 15.37
N ARG A 92 7.98 6.88 14.98
CA ARG A 92 6.60 6.40 14.89
C ARG A 92 6.44 5.38 13.77
N VAL A 93 7.06 5.61 12.62
CA VAL A 93 7.03 4.67 11.50
C VAL A 93 7.65 3.34 11.91
N VAL A 94 8.84 3.37 12.53
CA VAL A 94 9.51 2.17 13.02
C VAL A 94 8.64 1.43 14.04
N GLN A 95 8.02 2.18 14.96
CA GLN A 95 7.18 1.60 16.01
C GLN A 95 5.94 0.92 15.42
N GLN A 96 5.24 1.59 14.52
CA GLN A 96 4.00 1.07 13.94
C GLN A 96 4.24 -0.14 13.05
N THR A 97 5.26 -0.10 12.19
CA THR A 97 5.61 -1.24 11.35
C THR A 97 6.14 -2.41 12.18
N GLY A 98 6.92 -2.13 13.22
CA GLY A 98 7.44 -3.15 14.12
C GLY A 98 6.34 -3.87 14.89
N ARG A 99 5.30 -3.17 15.32
CA ARG A 99 4.14 -3.79 15.97
C ARG A 99 3.45 -4.77 15.05
N LEU A 100 3.26 -4.39 13.80
CA LEU A 100 2.60 -5.25 12.82
C LEU A 100 3.43 -6.50 12.58
N GLU A 101 4.74 -6.37 12.39
CA GLU A 101 5.63 -7.49 12.17
C GLU A 101 5.61 -8.46 13.35
N ARG A 102 5.61 -7.93 14.58
CA ARG A 102 5.54 -8.76 15.78
C ARG A 102 4.20 -9.49 15.89
N SER A 103 3.10 -8.82 15.54
CA SER A 103 1.78 -9.44 15.60
C SER A 103 1.63 -10.56 14.58
N LEU A 104 2.37 -10.51 13.47
CA LEU A 104 2.35 -11.56 12.46
C LEU A 104 3.23 -12.76 12.86
N GLY A 105 4.08 -12.61 13.89
CA GLY A 105 4.88 -13.71 14.41
C GLY A 105 5.89 -14.28 13.43
N THR A 106 6.40 -13.46 12.52
CA THR A 106 7.31 -13.92 11.46
C THR A 106 8.70 -14.27 11.98
N GLY A 107 9.07 -13.80 13.17
CA GLY A 107 10.41 -13.99 13.72
C GLY A 107 11.53 -13.29 12.96
N ARG A 108 11.20 -12.49 11.97
CA ARG A 108 12.17 -11.76 11.16
C ARG A 108 12.62 -10.48 11.86
N PRO A 109 13.86 -10.02 11.62
CA PRO A 109 14.27 -8.70 12.07
C PRO A 109 13.36 -7.63 11.47
N ALA A 110 13.21 -6.50 12.16
CA ALA A 110 12.41 -5.40 11.67
C ALA A 110 12.95 -4.93 10.31
N VAL A 111 12.07 -4.91 9.30
CA VAL A 111 12.43 -4.48 7.93
C VAL A 111 12.72 -2.99 7.89
N VAL A 112 12.01 -2.20 8.72
CA VAL A 112 12.09 -0.75 8.70
C VAL A 112 12.92 -0.25 9.89
N ASN A 113 14.08 0.34 9.60
CA ASN A 113 14.91 1.02 10.59
C ASN A 113 14.71 2.54 10.49
N LEU A 114 15.35 3.30 11.39
CA LEU A 114 15.21 4.76 11.41
C LEU A 114 15.69 5.42 10.12
N PHE A 115 16.74 4.91 9.52
CA PHE A 115 17.27 5.46 8.27
C PHE A 115 16.26 5.29 7.14
N THR A 116 15.70 4.11 7.00
CA THR A 116 14.68 3.81 6.00
C THR A 116 13.44 4.69 6.21
N ALA A 117 12.98 4.80 7.46
CA ALA A 117 11.82 5.61 7.80
C ALA A 117 12.04 7.09 7.45
N ARG A 118 13.21 7.63 7.76
CA ARG A 118 13.56 9.01 7.40
C ARG A 118 13.53 9.22 5.90
N THR A 119 14.08 8.29 5.13
CA THR A 119 14.12 8.35 3.67
C THR A 119 12.70 8.41 3.10
N TRP A 120 11.83 7.54 3.59
CA TRP A 120 10.43 7.49 3.13
C TRP A 120 9.68 8.78 3.48
N ILE A 121 9.84 9.29 4.70
CA ILE A 121 9.20 10.53 5.15
C ILE A 121 9.69 11.71 4.30
N GLN A 122 10.96 11.76 4.03
CA GLN A 122 11.54 12.83 3.21
C GLN A 122 10.97 12.81 1.79
N ARG A 123 10.86 11.64 1.18
CA ARG A 123 10.21 11.50 -0.13
C ARG A 123 8.77 12.00 -0.10
N ALA A 124 8.02 11.62 0.92
CA ALA A 124 6.63 12.03 1.08
C ALA A 124 6.51 13.55 1.25
N ARG A 125 7.40 14.17 1.99
CA ARG A 125 7.42 15.62 2.18
C ARG A 125 7.75 16.36 0.90
N GLN A 126 8.65 15.83 0.09
CA GLN A 126 9.01 16.43 -1.20
C GLN A 126 7.84 16.47 -2.17
N LEU A 127 6.94 15.51 -2.12
CA LEU A 127 5.74 15.49 -2.96
C LEU A 127 4.78 16.62 -2.63
N ARG A 128 4.82 17.13 -1.41
CA ARG A 128 3.91 18.18 -0.93
C ARG A 128 4.44 19.59 -1.17
N ASN A 129 5.66 19.70 -1.59
CA ASN A 129 6.29 20.99 -1.93
C ASN A 129 6.26 21.19 -3.47
#